data_9989f17897979bb6a4cb2f272addf41a
#
_entry.id   9989f17897979bb6a4cb2f272addf41a
#
_cell.length_a   1.000
_cell.length_b   1.000
_cell.length_c   1.000
_cell.angle_alpha   90.00
_cell.angle_beta   90.00
_cell.angle_gamma   90.00
#
_symmetry.space_group_name_H-M   'P 1'
#
loop_
_entity.id
_entity.type
_entity.pdbx_description
1 polymer ?
#
loop_
_entity_poly.entity_id
_entity_poly.type
_entity_poly.pdbx_seq_one_letter_code
_entity_poly.pdbx_strand_id
1 'polypeptide(L)'
;MEAKISNRIPGTTIEMGMEKPMTGAAASAYGRIIVMSGVASSELGQQIAEYLGTPLGSYTRTIFPNENIFIRLNESVRGQDVYVIQSMCAPLHENIFEMLIMIDTLKRDSAGRINVVIPYLPYARSDKKDQPRVGIAARMLANIIETVGADRYMTIDLHAGQIQGFFNIPGDALTAFHLTSDYVKLKNIPDLTVCSTDLGFAKKARNWAEKLGTPLAIIEKRRTGNDSRSEALSMIGDVRDRNVLLVDDEVLTGGSAVNAIKLLQSEGARDIYFVFTHAILARDATDKLAACGLKEIITTNTFPIPQDKRLPNMTVLSVAPLLGEVIRRAHEGRSVGELFNE
;
A
#
# COMPACT_ATOMS: atom_id res chain seq x y z
N MET A 1 -10.20 -25.53 14.57
CA MET A 1 -9.08 -25.75 13.65
C MET A 1 -8.52 -24.37 13.36
N GLU A 2 -7.41 -24.00 14.02
CA GLU A 2 -6.83 -22.66 13.93
C GLU A 2 -6.12 -22.52 12.57
N ALA A 3 -6.59 -21.59 11.75
CA ALA A 3 -5.92 -21.24 10.52
C ALA A 3 -4.66 -20.42 10.87
N LYS A 4 -3.51 -21.08 10.95
CA LYS A 4 -2.21 -20.42 11.02
C LYS A 4 -1.86 -19.89 9.63
N ILE A 5 -2.00 -18.59 9.43
CA ILE A 5 -1.49 -17.95 8.23
C ILE A 5 -0.02 -17.64 8.49
N SER A 6 0.81 -18.48 7.88
CA SER A 6 2.25 -18.31 7.88
C SER A 6 2.63 -17.33 6.77
N ASN A 7 2.94 -16.09 7.12
CA ASN A 7 3.82 -15.28 6.28
C ASN A 7 5.20 -15.96 6.36
N ARG A 8 5.48 -16.90 5.44
CA ARG A 8 6.76 -17.60 5.40
C ARG A 8 7.86 -16.64 4.96
N ILE A 9 8.38 -15.93 5.96
CA ILE A 9 9.75 -15.45 5.94
C ILE A 9 10.59 -16.64 6.38
N PRO A 10 11.70 -16.99 5.75
CA PRO A 10 12.55 -18.06 6.26
C PRO A 10 12.93 -17.77 7.71
N GLY A 11 12.31 -18.50 8.66
CA GLY A 11 12.63 -18.47 10.09
C GLY A 11 11.73 -17.65 11.01
N THR A 12 10.67 -16.96 10.55
CA THR A 12 9.83 -16.14 11.45
C THR A 12 8.35 -16.24 11.12
N THR A 13 7.55 -16.65 12.11
CA THR A 13 6.08 -16.59 12.06
C THR A 13 5.65 -15.36 12.85
N ILE A 14 5.05 -14.36 12.18
CA ILE A 14 4.42 -13.23 12.87
C ILE A 14 2.98 -13.65 13.19
N GLU A 15 2.70 -13.96 14.45
CA GLU A 15 1.33 -14.15 14.93
C GLU A 15 0.73 -12.77 15.21
N MET A 16 -0.13 -12.29 14.33
CA MET A 16 -1.07 -11.21 14.71
C MET A 16 -2.13 -11.84 15.62
N GLY A 17 -2.29 -11.29 16.82
CA GLY A 17 -3.28 -11.75 17.80
C GLY A 17 -4.68 -11.79 17.17
N MET A 18 -5.14 -13.00 16.84
CA MET A 18 -6.48 -13.20 16.29
C MET A 18 -7.45 -13.40 17.44
N GLU A 19 -8.42 -12.51 17.57
CA GLU A 19 -9.61 -12.81 18.36
C GLU A 19 -10.37 -13.99 17.75
N LYS A 20 -10.78 -14.92 18.59
CA LYS A 20 -11.65 -16.04 18.20
C LYS A 20 -12.94 -15.50 17.59
N PRO A 21 -13.50 -16.15 16.54
CA PRO A 21 -14.78 -15.76 15.99
C PRO A 21 -15.82 -15.84 17.12
N MET A 22 -16.39 -14.69 17.48
CA MET A 22 -17.53 -14.64 18.39
C MET A 22 -18.72 -15.29 17.68
N THR A 23 -19.29 -16.34 18.30
CA THR A 23 -20.55 -16.95 17.90
C THR A 23 -21.68 -15.96 18.19
N GLY A 24 -22.09 -15.23 17.15
CA GLY A 24 -23.11 -14.19 17.23
C GLY A 24 -22.89 -13.13 16.15
N ALA A 25 -22.60 -13.54 14.89
CA ALA A 25 -22.50 -12.63 13.77
C ALA A 25 -23.83 -11.91 13.59
N ALA A 26 -23.84 -10.59 13.70
CA ALA A 26 -24.95 -9.79 13.19
C ALA A 26 -25.13 -10.17 11.72
N ALA A 27 -26.34 -10.52 11.32
CA ALA A 27 -26.62 -10.89 9.94
C ALA A 27 -26.22 -9.69 9.04
N SER A 28 -25.29 -9.89 8.13
CA SER A 28 -24.93 -8.87 7.17
C SER A 28 -26.17 -8.44 6.37
N ALA A 29 -26.28 -7.13 6.07
CA ALA A 29 -27.34 -6.61 5.20
C ALA A 29 -27.20 -7.12 3.75
N TYR A 30 -26.06 -7.71 3.41
CA TYR A 30 -25.71 -8.20 2.07
C TYR A 30 -25.51 -9.72 2.12
N GLY A 31 -25.54 -10.37 0.97
CA GLY A 31 -25.23 -11.78 0.82
C GLY A 31 -23.76 -12.10 1.19
N ARG A 32 -23.24 -13.22 0.70
CA ARG A 32 -21.86 -13.64 1.00
C ARG A 32 -20.82 -12.66 0.44
N ILE A 33 -19.64 -12.69 1.04
CA ILE A 33 -18.46 -12.02 0.48
C ILE A 33 -18.06 -12.70 -0.83
N ILE A 34 -17.82 -11.90 -1.87
CA ILE A 34 -17.17 -12.32 -3.11
C ILE A 34 -15.93 -11.46 -3.31
N VAL A 35 -14.75 -12.07 -3.34
CA VAL A 35 -13.49 -11.39 -3.65
C VAL A 35 -13.21 -11.54 -5.13
N MET A 36 -13.19 -10.45 -5.86
CA MET A 36 -12.77 -10.40 -7.28
C MET A 36 -11.42 -9.69 -7.38
N SER A 37 -10.54 -10.20 -8.22
CA SER A 37 -9.22 -9.60 -8.39
C SER A 37 -8.97 -9.29 -9.85
N GLY A 38 -8.62 -8.04 -10.15
CA GLY A 38 -8.08 -7.71 -11.45
C GLY A 38 -6.69 -8.34 -11.68
N VAL A 39 -6.25 -8.31 -12.92
CA VAL A 39 -5.01 -9.00 -13.35
C VAL A 39 -3.78 -8.55 -12.55
N ALA A 40 -3.69 -7.26 -12.26
CA ALA A 40 -2.55 -6.69 -11.52
C ALA A 40 -2.47 -7.12 -10.04
N SER A 41 -3.55 -7.68 -9.49
CA SER A 41 -3.63 -8.07 -8.07
C SER A 41 -3.99 -9.52 -7.86
N SER A 42 -3.83 -10.38 -8.86
CA SER A 42 -4.27 -11.78 -8.79
C SER A 42 -3.67 -12.54 -7.60
N GLU A 43 -2.38 -12.38 -7.33
CA GLU A 43 -1.72 -12.98 -6.16
C GLU A 43 -2.27 -12.44 -4.83
N LEU A 44 -2.40 -11.13 -4.71
CA LEU A 44 -2.93 -10.49 -3.50
C LEU A 44 -4.41 -10.85 -3.29
N GLY A 45 -5.21 -10.86 -4.34
CA GLY A 45 -6.62 -11.27 -4.27
C GLY A 45 -6.78 -12.71 -3.83
N GLN A 46 -5.93 -13.62 -4.32
CA GLN A 46 -5.91 -15.02 -3.89
C GLN A 46 -5.56 -15.13 -2.40
N GLN A 47 -4.53 -14.41 -1.93
CA GLN A 47 -4.15 -14.40 -0.51
C GLN A 47 -5.27 -13.84 0.40
N ILE A 48 -6.00 -12.82 -0.07
CA ILE A 48 -7.16 -12.26 0.67
C ILE A 48 -8.30 -13.29 0.71
N ALA A 49 -8.61 -13.94 -0.40
CA ALA A 49 -9.65 -14.98 -0.47
C ALA A 49 -9.32 -16.16 0.46
N GLU A 50 -8.06 -16.60 0.49
CA GLU A 50 -7.57 -17.62 1.43
C GLU A 50 -7.72 -17.19 2.90
N TYR A 51 -7.38 -15.93 3.22
CA TYR A 51 -7.56 -15.39 4.57
C TYR A 51 -9.03 -15.42 5.01
N LEU A 52 -9.93 -15.10 4.09
CA LEU A 52 -11.38 -15.07 4.34
C LEU A 52 -12.02 -16.46 4.30
N GLY A 53 -11.29 -17.49 3.85
CA GLY A 53 -11.83 -18.85 3.68
C GLY A 53 -12.89 -18.94 2.57
N THR A 54 -12.81 -18.08 1.56
CA THR A 54 -13.74 -18.06 0.41
C THR A 54 -12.98 -18.29 -0.90
N PRO A 55 -13.58 -18.92 -1.92
CA PRO A 55 -12.96 -18.96 -3.22
C PRO A 55 -12.86 -17.56 -3.85
N LEU A 56 -11.83 -17.37 -4.68
CA LEU A 56 -11.76 -16.17 -5.51
C LEU A 56 -12.89 -16.21 -6.55
N GLY A 57 -13.58 -15.08 -6.72
CA GLY A 57 -14.65 -14.93 -7.70
C GLY A 57 -14.13 -15.06 -9.13
N SER A 58 -14.93 -15.64 -9.99
CA SER A 58 -14.52 -15.99 -11.35
C SER A 58 -15.15 -15.09 -12.41
N TYR A 59 -14.32 -14.62 -13.32
CA TYR A 59 -14.74 -13.87 -14.50
C TYR A 59 -13.86 -14.20 -15.70
N THR A 60 -14.36 -13.92 -16.90
CA THR A 60 -13.61 -14.02 -18.15
C THR A 60 -13.20 -12.61 -18.59
N ARG A 61 -11.92 -12.40 -18.83
CA ARG A 61 -11.37 -11.17 -19.40
C ARG A 61 -10.85 -11.44 -20.82
N THR A 62 -11.22 -10.59 -21.74
CA THR A 62 -10.75 -10.62 -23.12
C THR A 62 -10.30 -9.24 -23.56
N ILE A 63 -9.15 -9.13 -24.20
CA ILE A 63 -8.75 -7.92 -24.91
C ILE A 63 -8.97 -8.17 -26.40
N PHE A 64 -9.80 -7.31 -27.01
CA PHE A 64 -10.03 -7.36 -28.43
C PHE A 64 -8.87 -6.74 -29.23
N PRO A 65 -8.76 -7.03 -30.55
CA PRO A 65 -7.69 -6.46 -31.38
C PRO A 65 -7.62 -4.93 -31.42
N ASN A 66 -8.71 -4.24 -31.07
CA ASN A 66 -8.78 -2.79 -30.91
C ASN A 66 -8.49 -2.30 -29.50
N GLU A 67 -7.86 -3.16 -28.67
CA GLU A 67 -7.47 -2.92 -27.27
C GLU A 67 -8.64 -2.75 -26.28
N ASN A 68 -9.87 -2.98 -26.71
CA ASN A 68 -11.01 -2.92 -25.80
C ASN A 68 -11.01 -4.09 -24.84
N ILE A 69 -11.19 -3.80 -23.54
CA ILE A 69 -11.32 -4.81 -22.49
C ILE A 69 -12.79 -5.23 -22.38
N PHE A 70 -13.02 -6.52 -22.38
CA PHE A 70 -14.32 -7.14 -22.15
C PHE A 70 -14.26 -8.00 -20.89
N ILE A 71 -15.22 -7.82 -19.99
CA ILE A 71 -15.36 -8.60 -18.75
C ILE A 71 -16.75 -9.25 -18.73
N ARG A 72 -16.77 -10.55 -18.42
CA ARG A 72 -17.97 -11.34 -18.20
C ARG A 72 -17.83 -12.10 -16.88
N LEU A 73 -18.79 -11.93 -15.97
CA LEU A 73 -18.85 -12.72 -14.74
C LEU A 73 -19.23 -14.17 -15.06
N ASN A 74 -18.58 -15.13 -14.41
CA ASN A 74 -18.84 -16.56 -14.57
C ASN A 74 -19.75 -17.11 -13.47
N GLU A 75 -20.14 -16.27 -12.50
CA GLU A 75 -21.04 -16.62 -11.41
C GLU A 75 -22.00 -15.45 -11.11
N SER A 76 -23.11 -15.73 -10.45
CA SER A 76 -24.07 -14.69 -10.05
C SER A 76 -23.57 -13.93 -8.83
N VAL A 77 -23.58 -12.61 -8.92
CA VAL A 77 -23.20 -11.67 -7.85
C VAL A 77 -24.40 -10.95 -7.24
N ARG A 78 -25.63 -11.31 -7.68
CA ARG A 78 -26.87 -10.64 -7.29
C ARG A 78 -27.05 -10.63 -5.77
N GLY A 79 -27.16 -9.42 -5.20
CA GLY A 79 -27.33 -9.21 -3.77
C GLY A 79 -26.11 -9.51 -2.91
N GLN A 80 -24.95 -9.85 -3.51
CA GLN A 80 -23.73 -10.20 -2.80
C GLN A 80 -22.92 -8.96 -2.41
N ASP A 81 -22.05 -9.12 -1.40
CA ASP A 81 -21.07 -8.12 -0.98
C ASP A 81 -19.74 -8.35 -1.73
N VAL A 82 -19.50 -7.57 -2.78
CA VAL A 82 -18.39 -7.80 -3.70
C VAL A 82 -17.23 -6.85 -3.40
N TYR A 83 -16.02 -7.41 -3.32
CA TYR A 83 -14.77 -6.70 -3.11
C TYR A 83 -13.88 -6.86 -4.35
N VAL A 84 -13.65 -5.76 -5.06
CA VAL A 84 -12.81 -5.70 -6.26
C VAL A 84 -11.41 -5.27 -5.84
N ILE A 85 -10.43 -6.17 -5.91
CA ILE A 85 -9.04 -5.92 -5.55
C ILE A 85 -8.28 -5.54 -6.83
N GLN A 86 -7.73 -4.33 -6.88
CA GLN A 86 -6.91 -3.89 -8.01
C GLN A 86 -5.82 -2.91 -7.60
N SER A 87 -4.55 -3.33 -7.68
CA SER A 87 -3.41 -2.43 -7.58
C SER A 87 -3.22 -1.67 -8.88
N MET A 88 -3.01 -0.37 -8.77
CA MET A 88 -2.86 0.51 -9.92
C MET A 88 -1.39 0.59 -10.37
N CYS A 89 -0.87 -0.54 -10.85
CA CYS A 89 0.49 -0.64 -11.40
C CYS A 89 0.50 -0.54 -12.93
N ALA A 90 1.67 -0.61 -13.54
CA ALA A 90 1.80 -0.66 -14.99
C ALA A 90 1.30 -2.03 -15.54
N PRO A 91 0.55 -2.03 -16.66
CA PRO A 91 0.09 -0.88 -17.46
C PRO A 91 -1.06 -0.13 -16.78
N LEU A 92 -0.77 1.06 -16.25
CA LEU A 92 -1.63 1.80 -15.31
C LEU A 92 -3.05 2.03 -15.84
N HIS A 93 -3.17 2.56 -17.05
CA HIS A 93 -4.47 2.95 -17.60
C HIS A 93 -5.33 1.72 -17.93
N GLU A 94 -4.71 0.64 -18.38
CA GLU A 94 -5.40 -0.64 -18.63
C GLU A 94 -5.98 -1.20 -17.31
N ASN A 95 -5.20 -1.20 -16.24
CA ASN A 95 -5.64 -1.68 -14.93
C ASN A 95 -6.75 -0.79 -14.32
N ILE A 96 -6.67 0.54 -14.54
CA ILE A 96 -7.77 1.44 -14.15
C ILE A 96 -9.04 1.08 -14.92
N PHE A 97 -8.98 0.97 -16.24
CA PHE A 97 -10.16 0.65 -17.05
C PHE A 97 -10.70 -0.75 -16.76
N GLU A 98 -9.85 -1.75 -16.53
CA GLU A 98 -10.29 -3.08 -16.10
C GLU A 98 -11.13 -2.99 -14.83
N MET A 99 -10.67 -2.28 -13.81
CA MET A 99 -11.42 -2.07 -12.58
C MET A 99 -12.76 -1.36 -12.83
N LEU A 100 -12.76 -0.29 -13.62
CA LEU A 100 -13.99 0.47 -13.93
C LEU A 100 -15.02 -0.39 -14.65
N ILE A 101 -14.60 -1.18 -15.65
CA ILE A 101 -15.47 -2.10 -16.38
C ILE A 101 -16.00 -3.19 -15.45
N MET A 102 -15.17 -3.69 -14.53
CA MET A 102 -15.62 -4.68 -13.54
C MET A 102 -16.69 -4.11 -12.61
N ILE A 103 -16.52 -2.87 -12.12
CA ILE A 103 -17.50 -2.18 -11.28
C ILE A 103 -18.83 -2.02 -12.05
N ASP A 104 -18.81 -1.54 -13.31
CA ASP A 104 -20.01 -1.39 -14.14
C ASP A 104 -20.71 -2.73 -14.40
N THR A 105 -19.92 -3.79 -14.66
CA THR A 105 -20.45 -5.14 -14.87
C THR A 105 -21.15 -5.66 -13.62
N LEU A 106 -20.53 -5.51 -12.44
CA LEU A 106 -21.08 -5.90 -11.15
C LEU A 106 -22.38 -5.16 -10.83
N LYS A 107 -22.41 -3.84 -11.11
CA LYS A 107 -23.58 -3.00 -10.90
C LYS A 107 -24.76 -3.45 -11.78
N ARG A 108 -24.50 -3.73 -13.06
CA ARG A 108 -25.53 -4.22 -14.01
C ARG A 108 -26.04 -5.60 -13.65
N ASP A 109 -25.18 -6.42 -13.00
CA ASP A 109 -25.55 -7.76 -12.56
C ASP A 109 -26.16 -7.78 -11.15
N SER A 110 -26.49 -6.59 -10.63
CA SER A 110 -27.19 -6.36 -9.37
C SER A 110 -26.41 -6.86 -8.14
N ALA A 111 -25.09 -6.64 -8.07
CA ALA A 111 -24.35 -6.80 -6.83
C ALA A 111 -25.02 -5.99 -5.70
N GLY A 112 -25.04 -6.51 -4.49
CA GLY A 112 -25.68 -5.86 -3.35
C GLY A 112 -24.88 -4.66 -2.84
N ARG A 113 -23.55 -4.77 -2.84
CA ARG A 113 -22.59 -3.71 -2.54
C ARG A 113 -21.31 -3.95 -3.31
N ILE A 114 -20.71 -2.90 -3.84
CA ILE A 114 -19.46 -2.95 -4.60
C ILE A 114 -18.40 -2.16 -3.85
N ASN A 115 -17.45 -2.87 -3.26
CA ASN A 115 -16.33 -2.27 -2.54
C ASN A 115 -15.07 -2.37 -3.42
N VAL A 116 -14.37 -1.25 -3.63
CA VAL A 116 -13.12 -1.25 -4.35
C VAL A 116 -11.95 -1.21 -3.39
N VAL A 117 -11.05 -2.16 -3.50
CA VAL A 117 -9.83 -2.26 -2.70
C VAL A 117 -8.66 -1.93 -3.61
N ILE A 118 -8.11 -0.75 -3.40
CA ILE A 118 -7.02 -0.17 -4.19
C ILE A 118 -5.82 -0.03 -3.28
N PRO A 119 -4.99 -1.08 -3.09
CA PRO A 119 -3.88 -1.04 -2.13
C PRO A 119 -2.92 0.12 -2.38
N TYR A 120 -2.64 0.45 -3.64
CA TYR A 120 -1.93 1.64 -4.07
C TYR A 120 -2.83 2.51 -4.94
N LEU A 121 -3.19 3.70 -4.45
CA LEU A 121 -4.00 4.66 -5.20
C LEU A 121 -3.07 5.54 -6.08
N PRO A 122 -3.21 5.48 -7.41
CA PRO A 122 -2.39 6.28 -8.30
C PRO A 122 -2.83 7.74 -8.28
N TYR A 123 -1.99 8.62 -8.86
CA TYR A 123 -2.20 10.07 -8.88
C TYR A 123 -2.25 10.74 -7.50
N ALA A 124 -1.94 10.04 -6.41
CA ALA A 124 -1.97 10.58 -5.06
C ALA A 124 -1.05 11.81 -4.87
N ARG A 125 -0.02 11.96 -5.71
CA ARG A 125 0.84 13.16 -5.76
C ARG A 125 0.21 14.35 -6.48
N SER A 126 -0.89 14.14 -7.23
CA SER A 126 -1.66 15.20 -7.91
C SER A 126 -2.93 15.53 -7.12
N ASP A 127 -2.75 15.81 -5.83
CA ASP A 127 -3.80 16.09 -4.86
C ASP A 127 -4.18 17.57 -4.76
N LYS A 128 -3.36 18.45 -5.36
CA LYS A 128 -3.52 19.90 -5.35
C LYS A 128 -2.95 20.52 -6.62
N LYS A 129 -3.27 21.78 -6.84
CA LYS A 129 -2.63 22.60 -7.86
C LYS A 129 -1.33 23.19 -7.30
N ASP A 130 -0.21 22.63 -7.68
CA ASP A 130 1.13 23.11 -7.33
C ASP A 130 1.66 24.18 -8.31
N GLN A 131 1.01 24.32 -9.46
CA GLN A 131 1.31 25.30 -10.50
C GLN A 131 0.04 25.73 -11.26
N PRO A 132 0.09 26.85 -12.01
CA PRO A 132 -1.04 27.29 -12.82
C PRO A 132 -1.41 26.28 -13.93
N ARG A 133 -2.70 26.18 -14.23
CA ARG A 133 -3.28 25.43 -15.38
C ARG A 133 -3.08 23.91 -15.31
N VAL A 134 -2.96 23.34 -14.11
CA VAL A 134 -2.95 21.89 -13.89
C VAL A 134 -4.27 21.40 -13.29
N GLY A 135 -4.58 20.13 -13.53
CA GLY A 135 -5.72 19.46 -12.91
C GLY A 135 -5.38 18.89 -11.53
N ILE A 136 -6.40 18.35 -10.86
CA ILE A 136 -6.27 17.55 -9.64
C ILE A 136 -6.66 16.13 -10.00
N ALA A 137 -5.69 15.35 -10.48
CA ALA A 137 -5.97 14.02 -11.05
C ALA A 137 -6.46 13.02 -9.99
N ALA A 138 -6.04 13.15 -8.73
CA ALA A 138 -6.56 12.34 -7.64
C ALA A 138 -8.08 12.54 -7.45
N ARG A 139 -8.56 13.79 -7.53
CA ARG A 139 -10.01 14.10 -7.45
C ARG A 139 -10.77 13.54 -8.65
N MET A 140 -10.20 13.68 -9.86
CA MET A 140 -10.80 13.15 -11.07
C MET A 140 -10.99 11.63 -10.96
N LEU A 141 -9.96 10.90 -10.53
CA LEU A 141 -10.04 9.45 -10.37
C LEU A 141 -11.10 9.04 -9.34
N ALA A 142 -11.14 9.72 -8.18
CA ALA A 142 -12.18 9.48 -7.17
C ALA A 142 -13.59 9.63 -7.76
N ASN A 143 -13.84 10.73 -8.48
CA ASN A 143 -15.14 10.97 -9.13
C ASN A 143 -15.50 9.88 -10.16
N ILE A 144 -14.54 9.38 -10.94
CA ILE A 144 -14.78 8.32 -11.93
C ILE A 144 -15.18 7.02 -11.22
N ILE A 145 -14.45 6.62 -10.20
CA ILE A 145 -14.73 5.40 -9.41
C ILE A 145 -16.15 5.45 -8.82
N GLU A 146 -16.55 6.57 -8.24
CA GLU A 146 -17.89 6.77 -7.69
C GLU A 146 -18.96 6.73 -8.79
N THR A 147 -18.74 7.46 -9.89
CA THR A 147 -19.72 7.59 -10.99
C THR A 147 -20.02 6.24 -11.63
N VAL A 148 -19.03 5.38 -11.77
CA VAL A 148 -19.20 4.03 -12.34
C VAL A 148 -20.01 3.14 -11.40
N GLY A 149 -19.98 3.38 -10.07
CA GLY A 149 -20.88 2.72 -9.13
C GLY A 149 -20.23 1.97 -7.98
N ALA A 150 -19.02 2.35 -7.58
CA ALA A 150 -18.47 1.89 -6.32
C ALA A 150 -19.26 2.46 -5.14
N ASP A 151 -19.55 1.63 -4.14
CA ASP A 151 -20.27 2.01 -2.92
C ASP A 151 -19.31 2.34 -1.75
N ARG A 152 -18.10 1.82 -1.80
CA ARG A 152 -17.05 2.02 -0.79
C ARG A 152 -15.67 1.84 -1.42
N TYR A 153 -14.65 2.53 -0.87
CA TYR A 153 -13.25 2.28 -1.23
C TYR A 153 -12.40 1.91 -0.01
N MET A 154 -11.32 1.17 -0.24
CA MET A 154 -10.28 0.85 0.73
C MET A 154 -8.91 1.05 0.08
N THR A 155 -7.98 1.66 0.80
CA THR A 155 -6.62 1.90 0.32
C THR A 155 -5.62 1.85 1.46
N ILE A 156 -4.32 1.80 1.16
CA ILE A 156 -3.25 1.74 2.17
C ILE A 156 -2.31 2.93 1.96
N ASP A 157 -1.88 3.56 3.05
CA ASP A 157 -0.85 4.61 3.12
C ASP A 157 -0.95 5.66 2.02
N LEU A 158 -2.04 6.42 2.00
CA LEU A 158 -2.19 7.53 1.08
C LEU A 158 -1.02 8.52 1.22
N HIS A 159 -0.42 8.87 0.08
CA HIS A 159 0.62 9.89 0.01
C HIS A 159 0.16 11.23 0.60
N ALA A 160 -1.11 11.58 0.37
CA ALA A 160 -1.74 12.78 0.89
C ALA A 160 -3.08 12.43 1.54
N GLY A 161 -3.19 12.54 2.87
CA GLY A 161 -4.37 12.13 3.64
C GLY A 161 -5.65 12.89 3.26
N GLN A 162 -5.53 14.12 2.74
CA GLN A 162 -6.67 14.92 2.27
C GLN A 162 -7.41 14.30 1.08
N ILE A 163 -6.83 13.33 0.36
CA ILE A 163 -7.48 12.60 -0.73
C ILE A 163 -8.74 11.88 -0.25
N GLN A 164 -8.81 11.49 1.03
CA GLN A 164 -10.02 10.93 1.63
C GLN A 164 -11.23 11.87 1.45
N GLY A 165 -11.02 13.19 1.49
CA GLY A 165 -12.06 14.19 1.24
C GLY A 165 -12.43 14.36 -0.24
N PHE A 166 -11.79 13.64 -1.16
CA PHE A 166 -12.15 13.67 -2.59
C PHE A 166 -13.24 12.66 -2.92
N PHE A 167 -13.41 11.65 -2.10
CA PHE A 167 -14.48 10.68 -2.23
C PHE A 167 -15.72 11.15 -1.47
N ASN A 168 -16.91 10.96 -2.09
CA ASN A 168 -18.22 11.17 -1.43
C ASN A 168 -18.80 9.85 -0.90
N ILE A 169 -18.24 8.72 -1.32
CA ILE A 169 -18.56 7.39 -0.79
C ILE A 169 -17.72 7.09 0.47
N PRO A 170 -18.20 6.25 1.38
CA PRO A 170 -17.42 5.80 2.53
C PRO A 170 -16.09 5.19 2.11
N GLY A 171 -15.04 5.43 2.89
CA GLY A 171 -13.73 4.87 2.58
C GLY A 171 -12.88 4.61 3.80
N ASP A 172 -12.00 3.61 3.67
CA ASP A 172 -11.03 3.21 4.67
C ASP A 172 -9.61 3.44 4.12
N ALA A 173 -8.94 4.47 4.64
CA ALA A 173 -7.52 4.68 4.40
C ALA A 173 -6.72 3.99 5.52
N LEU A 174 -6.24 2.80 5.24
CA LEU A 174 -5.50 1.95 6.15
C LEU A 174 -4.02 2.34 6.21
N THR A 175 -3.29 1.76 7.16
CA THR A 175 -1.84 1.89 7.22
C THR A 175 -1.15 0.54 7.32
N ALA A 176 -0.01 0.38 6.64
CA ALA A 176 0.90 -0.75 6.79
C ALA A 176 1.91 -0.57 7.94
N PHE A 177 1.80 0.55 8.67
CA PHE A 177 2.73 0.92 9.74
C PHE A 177 2.90 -0.20 10.78
N HIS A 178 1.80 -0.77 11.30
CA HIS A 178 1.90 -1.83 12.31
C HIS A 178 2.56 -3.08 11.76
N LEU A 179 2.19 -3.51 10.55
CA LEU A 179 2.78 -4.67 9.89
C LEU A 179 4.30 -4.52 9.74
N THR A 180 4.73 -3.36 9.24
CA THR A 180 6.15 -3.10 8.96
C THR A 180 6.95 -2.81 10.23
N SER A 181 6.39 -2.05 11.18
CA SER A 181 7.06 -1.72 12.45
C SER A 181 7.23 -2.93 13.37
N ASP A 182 6.23 -3.81 13.44
CA ASP A 182 6.32 -5.03 14.23
C ASP A 182 7.37 -5.99 13.62
N TYR A 183 7.47 -6.07 12.29
CA TYR A 183 8.55 -6.81 11.64
C TYR A 183 9.93 -6.27 12.02
N VAL A 184 10.13 -4.95 11.96
CA VAL A 184 11.41 -4.32 12.36
C VAL A 184 11.70 -4.52 13.83
N LYS A 185 10.68 -4.40 14.69
CA LYS A 185 10.83 -4.61 16.14
C LYS A 185 11.33 -6.01 16.49
N LEU A 186 10.84 -7.04 15.78
CA LEU A 186 11.29 -8.43 15.99
C LEU A 186 12.76 -8.66 15.64
N LYS A 187 13.37 -7.80 14.82
CA LYS A 187 14.80 -7.91 14.47
C LYS A 187 15.74 -7.48 15.59
N ASN A 188 15.26 -6.75 16.59
CA ASN A 188 16.06 -6.25 17.72
C ASN A 188 17.37 -5.60 17.26
N ILE A 189 17.30 -4.69 16.28
CA ILE A 189 18.46 -4.01 15.70
C ILE A 189 19.09 -3.12 16.78
N PRO A 190 20.38 -3.35 17.18
CA PRO A 190 21.02 -2.56 18.23
C PRO A 190 21.29 -1.13 17.75
N ASP A 191 21.32 -0.18 18.69
CA ASP A 191 21.66 1.24 18.44
C ASP A 191 20.91 1.86 17.27
N LEU A 192 19.62 1.50 17.10
CA LEU A 192 18.80 1.96 15.97
C LEU A 192 18.41 3.44 16.13
N THR A 193 18.46 4.18 15.03
CA THR A 193 17.85 5.52 14.86
C THR A 193 16.90 5.48 13.69
N VAL A 194 15.68 5.96 13.86
CA VAL A 194 14.73 6.15 12.74
C VAL A 194 15.08 7.45 12.02
N CYS A 195 15.04 7.44 10.69
CA CYS A 195 15.28 8.62 9.86
C CYS A 195 14.20 8.78 8.80
N SER A 196 13.64 9.98 8.66
CA SER A 196 12.74 10.30 7.54
C SER A 196 13.51 10.74 6.30
N THR A 197 13.02 10.39 5.13
CA THR A 197 13.60 10.81 3.83
C THR A 197 13.44 12.29 3.53
N ASP A 198 12.44 12.96 4.17
CA ASP A 198 12.22 14.40 4.08
C ASP A 198 11.33 14.92 5.23
N LEU A 199 11.12 16.24 5.28
CA LEU A 199 10.26 16.89 6.28
C LEU A 199 8.78 16.49 6.15
N GLY A 200 8.30 16.14 4.95
CA GLY A 200 6.92 15.73 4.72
C GLY A 200 6.56 14.44 5.46
N PHE A 201 7.52 13.53 5.57
CA PHE A 201 7.35 12.25 6.27
C PHE A 201 7.73 12.30 7.76
N ALA A 202 8.24 13.43 8.26
CA ALA A 202 8.77 13.56 9.63
C ALA A 202 7.75 13.18 10.73
N LYS A 203 6.46 13.51 10.54
CA LYS A 203 5.40 13.13 11.49
C LYS A 203 5.24 11.61 11.58
N LYS A 204 5.18 10.93 10.44
CA LYS A 204 5.10 9.46 10.40
C LYS A 204 6.36 8.82 10.95
N ALA A 205 7.55 9.33 10.60
CA ALA A 205 8.82 8.86 11.16
C ALA A 205 8.90 8.98 12.69
N ARG A 206 8.25 10.00 13.29
CA ARG A 206 8.12 10.11 14.75
C ARG A 206 7.36 8.93 15.33
N ASN A 207 6.23 8.56 14.74
CA ASN A 207 5.44 7.40 15.20
C ASN A 207 6.28 6.11 15.15
N TRP A 208 7.12 5.96 14.12
CA TRP A 208 8.11 4.87 14.04
C TRP A 208 9.10 4.90 15.21
N ALA A 209 9.69 6.07 15.49
CA ALA A 209 10.67 6.22 16.58
C ALA A 209 10.03 5.92 17.94
N GLU A 210 8.80 6.40 18.18
CA GLU A 210 8.03 6.12 19.40
C GLU A 210 7.70 4.62 19.54
N LYS A 211 7.20 3.98 18.48
CA LYS A 211 6.87 2.54 18.47
C LYS A 211 8.08 1.65 18.75
N LEU A 212 9.26 2.03 18.24
CA LEU A 212 10.50 1.29 18.40
C LEU A 212 11.31 1.71 19.63
N GLY A 213 10.96 2.81 20.28
CA GLY A 213 11.71 3.36 21.43
C GLY A 213 13.10 3.87 21.03
N THR A 214 13.23 4.50 19.86
CA THR A 214 14.52 4.91 19.27
C THR A 214 14.60 6.42 19.05
N PRO A 215 15.80 7.01 18.92
CA PRO A 215 15.97 8.38 18.45
C PRO A 215 15.41 8.58 17.03
N LEU A 216 15.11 9.85 16.71
CA LEU A 216 14.65 10.31 15.42
C LEU A 216 15.68 11.24 14.78
N ALA A 217 15.99 11.01 13.50
CA ALA A 217 16.66 11.95 12.63
C ALA A 217 15.76 12.35 11.45
N ILE A 218 15.95 13.52 10.88
CA ILE A 218 15.13 14.05 9.79
C ILE A 218 16.05 14.63 8.73
N ILE A 219 15.87 14.22 7.48
CA ILE A 219 16.55 14.81 6.34
C ILE A 219 15.74 16.00 5.84
N GLU A 220 16.38 17.14 5.73
CA GLU A 220 15.80 18.37 5.19
C GLU A 220 16.41 18.66 3.80
N LYS A 221 15.53 18.91 2.83
CA LYS A 221 15.93 19.35 1.49
C LYS A 221 15.91 20.87 1.44
N ARG A 222 17.08 21.50 1.28
CA ARG A 222 17.18 22.94 1.10
C ARG A 222 17.45 23.25 -0.36
N ARG A 223 16.59 24.05 -0.97
CA ARG A 223 16.88 24.59 -2.31
C ARG A 223 17.91 25.71 -2.15
N THR A 224 19.11 25.50 -2.64
CA THR A 224 20.18 26.49 -2.68
C THR A 224 20.20 27.15 -4.06
N GLY A 225 19.68 28.39 -4.15
CA GLY A 225 19.77 29.22 -5.36
C GLY A 225 18.60 29.09 -6.34
N ASN A 226 18.64 29.90 -7.39
CA ASN A 226 17.64 29.97 -8.47
C ASN A 226 17.74 28.81 -9.48
N ASP A 227 18.68 27.91 -9.30
CA ASP A 227 18.88 26.77 -10.19
C ASP A 227 18.19 25.53 -9.58
N SER A 228 17.15 25.05 -10.24
CA SER A 228 16.28 23.95 -9.79
C SER A 228 17.00 22.58 -9.72
N ARG A 229 18.33 22.53 -9.94
CA ARG A 229 19.13 21.31 -10.02
C ARG A 229 20.04 21.03 -8.82
N SER A 230 20.25 21.99 -7.90
CA SER A 230 21.08 21.76 -6.70
C SER A 230 20.22 21.72 -5.44
N GLU A 231 19.86 20.51 -5.00
CA GLU A 231 19.28 20.27 -3.68
C GLU A 231 20.44 19.98 -2.70
N ALA A 232 20.70 20.87 -1.77
CA ALA A 232 21.55 20.55 -0.63
C ALA A 232 20.70 19.81 0.41
N LEU A 233 21.17 18.64 0.84
CA LEU A 233 20.58 17.91 1.94
C LEU A 233 21.28 18.29 3.25
N SER A 234 20.52 18.54 4.27
CA SER A 234 20.99 18.67 5.66
C SER A 234 20.22 17.70 6.54
N MET A 235 20.80 17.36 7.70
CA MET A 235 20.17 16.43 8.64
C MET A 235 19.99 17.10 10.00
N ILE A 236 18.86 16.82 10.64
CA ILE A 236 18.55 17.14 12.02
C ILE A 236 18.58 15.83 12.80
N GLY A 237 19.36 15.77 13.88
CA GLY A 237 19.58 14.54 14.64
C GLY A 237 20.96 13.94 14.38
N ASP A 238 21.27 12.82 15.01
CA ASP A 238 22.57 12.15 14.94
C ASP A 238 22.41 10.68 14.54
N VAL A 239 23.24 10.24 13.58
CA VAL A 239 23.26 8.87 13.06
C VAL A 239 24.67 8.25 13.12
N ARG A 240 25.65 9.00 13.60
CA ARG A 240 27.05 8.57 13.66
C ARG A 240 27.19 7.32 14.53
N ASP A 241 27.87 6.32 13.99
CA ASP A 241 28.09 5.02 14.64
C ASP A 241 26.80 4.30 15.05
N ARG A 242 25.66 4.61 14.39
CA ARG A 242 24.36 3.99 14.66
C ARG A 242 23.83 3.23 13.43
N ASN A 243 23.01 2.23 13.71
CA ASN A 243 22.18 1.62 12.67
C ASN A 243 21.00 2.55 12.35
N VAL A 244 20.63 2.68 11.09
CA VAL A 244 19.59 3.61 10.66
C VAL A 244 18.45 2.86 9.99
N LEU A 245 17.22 3.14 10.43
CA LEU A 245 16.00 2.78 9.74
C LEU A 245 15.51 4.00 8.97
N LEU A 246 15.79 4.04 7.67
CA LEU A 246 15.21 5.04 6.78
C LEU A 246 13.77 4.65 6.47
N VAL A 247 12.82 5.59 6.58
CA VAL A 247 11.39 5.33 6.38
C VAL A 247 10.77 6.29 5.37
N ASP A 248 9.88 5.76 4.50
CA ASP A 248 9.14 6.53 3.49
C ASP A 248 7.78 5.86 3.20
N ASP A 249 6.90 6.52 2.44
CA ASP A 249 5.63 5.93 1.98
C ASP A 249 5.80 5.13 0.69
N GLU A 250 6.57 5.64 -0.28
CA GLU A 250 6.72 5.01 -1.59
C GLU A 250 8.10 5.25 -2.21
N VAL A 251 8.51 4.31 -3.04
CA VAL A 251 9.69 4.47 -3.90
C VAL A 251 9.28 4.41 -5.35
N LEU A 252 9.36 5.57 -6.04
CA LEU A 252 9.07 5.66 -7.47
C LEU A 252 10.34 5.44 -8.30
N THR A 253 11.22 6.44 -8.41
CA THR A 253 12.47 6.36 -9.18
C THR A 253 13.71 6.14 -8.33
N GLY A 254 13.56 6.12 -7.02
CA GLY A 254 14.62 5.91 -6.06
C GLY A 254 15.57 7.09 -5.85
N GLY A 255 15.46 8.17 -6.61
CA GLY A 255 16.41 9.31 -6.54
C GLY A 255 16.49 9.94 -5.14
N SER A 256 15.35 10.28 -4.55
CA SER A 256 15.31 10.85 -3.19
C SER A 256 15.89 9.90 -2.14
N ALA A 257 15.53 8.60 -2.22
CA ALA A 257 16.05 7.58 -1.33
C ALA A 257 17.57 7.44 -1.44
N VAL A 258 18.11 7.37 -2.66
CA VAL A 258 19.56 7.27 -2.90
C VAL A 258 20.31 8.47 -2.32
N ASN A 259 19.80 9.68 -2.51
CA ASN A 259 20.41 10.88 -1.95
C ASN A 259 20.37 10.86 -0.41
N ALA A 260 19.27 10.43 0.18
CA ALA A 260 19.14 10.26 1.62
C ALA A 260 20.13 9.23 2.16
N ILE A 261 20.25 8.07 1.51
CA ILE A 261 21.19 7.00 1.90
C ILE A 261 22.64 7.49 1.83
N LYS A 262 23.03 8.18 0.77
CA LYS A 262 24.37 8.75 0.62
C LYS A 262 24.70 9.76 1.74
N LEU A 263 23.74 10.62 2.09
CA LEU A 263 23.90 11.53 3.22
C LEU A 263 24.13 10.75 4.52
N LEU A 264 23.29 9.75 4.84
CA LEU A 264 23.43 8.94 6.03
C LEU A 264 24.80 8.25 6.10
N GLN A 265 25.29 7.73 4.97
CA GLN A 265 26.64 7.15 4.86
C GLN A 265 27.74 8.17 5.15
N SER A 266 27.61 9.38 4.57
CA SER A 266 28.60 10.47 4.81
C SER A 266 28.60 10.99 6.24
N GLU A 267 27.46 10.89 6.96
CA GLU A 267 27.33 11.25 8.36
C GLU A 267 27.77 10.11 9.32
N GLY A 268 28.25 8.99 8.80
CA GLY A 268 28.84 7.91 9.58
C GLY A 268 27.82 6.88 10.09
N ALA A 269 26.68 6.73 9.44
CA ALA A 269 25.76 5.64 9.74
C ALA A 269 26.44 4.26 9.49
N ARG A 270 26.15 3.28 10.35
CA ARG A 270 26.62 1.88 10.18
C ARG A 270 25.76 1.16 9.13
N ASP A 271 24.92 0.23 9.55
CA ASP A 271 24.00 -0.48 8.67
C ASP A 271 22.76 0.38 8.43
N ILE A 272 22.31 0.47 7.16
CA ILE A 272 21.09 1.19 6.78
C ILE A 272 20.05 0.19 6.33
N TYR A 273 18.90 0.21 6.99
CA TYR A 273 17.67 -0.48 6.63
C TYR A 273 16.71 0.52 6.00
N PHE A 274 16.00 0.12 4.97
CA PHE A 274 15.05 1.01 4.30
C PHE A 274 13.66 0.39 4.26
N VAL A 275 12.68 1.09 4.86
CA VAL A 275 11.28 0.67 4.90
C VAL A 275 10.42 1.64 4.08
N PHE A 276 9.58 1.10 3.22
CA PHE A 276 8.54 1.86 2.51
C PHE A 276 7.38 0.95 2.15
N THR A 277 6.17 1.51 2.08
CA THR A 277 4.95 0.73 1.81
C THR A 277 4.84 0.36 0.34
N HIS A 278 4.95 1.33 -0.57
CA HIS A 278 4.65 1.13 -1.99
C HIS A 278 5.92 1.03 -2.84
N ALA A 279 6.16 -0.19 -3.36
CA ALA A 279 7.32 -0.49 -4.19
C ALA A 279 7.01 -0.29 -5.68
N ILE A 280 6.87 0.95 -6.14
CA ILE A 280 6.60 1.23 -7.57
C ILE A 280 7.82 0.86 -8.41
N LEU A 281 9.02 1.16 -7.94
CA LEU A 281 10.31 0.79 -8.52
C LEU A 281 10.38 1.01 -10.04
N ALA A 282 10.00 2.21 -10.46
CA ALA A 282 9.98 2.59 -11.87
C ALA A 282 11.39 2.79 -12.42
N ARG A 283 11.57 2.49 -13.70
CA ARG A 283 12.85 2.65 -14.43
C ARG A 283 13.98 1.86 -13.75
N ASP A 284 15.09 2.51 -13.47
CA ASP A 284 16.33 2.01 -12.86
C ASP A 284 16.35 2.10 -11.31
N ALA A 285 15.18 2.25 -10.67
CA ALA A 285 15.11 2.41 -9.21
C ALA A 285 15.73 1.21 -8.47
N THR A 286 15.50 0.00 -8.95
CA THR A 286 16.05 -1.23 -8.36
C THR A 286 17.58 -1.25 -8.42
N ASP A 287 18.16 -0.92 -9.58
CA ASP A 287 19.62 -0.88 -9.76
C ASP A 287 20.26 0.18 -8.86
N LYS A 288 19.61 1.34 -8.74
CA LYS A 288 20.05 2.40 -7.83
C LYS A 288 20.05 1.97 -6.38
N LEU A 289 18.99 1.29 -5.92
CA LEU A 289 18.90 0.79 -4.55
C LEU A 289 19.93 -0.33 -4.31
N ALA A 290 20.13 -1.23 -5.27
CA ALA A 290 21.12 -2.29 -5.19
C ALA A 290 22.55 -1.73 -4.98
N ALA A 291 22.86 -0.60 -5.63
CA ALA A 291 24.16 0.05 -5.52
C ALA A 291 24.39 0.81 -4.21
N CYS A 292 23.36 0.97 -3.36
CA CYS A 292 23.46 1.75 -2.11
C CYS A 292 24.03 0.99 -0.92
N GLY A 293 24.25 -0.34 -1.01
CA GLY A 293 24.79 -1.13 0.09
C GLY A 293 23.84 -1.23 1.31
N LEU A 294 22.52 -1.19 1.06
CA LEU A 294 21.52 -1.34 2.11
C LEU A 294 21.61 -2.72 2.75
N LYS A 295 21.47 -2.78 4.08
CA LYS A 295 21.44 -4.04 4.83
C LYS A 295 20.19 -4.84 4.48
N GLU A 296 19.05 -4.18 4.43
CA GLU A 296 17.77 -4.75 4.07
C GLU A 296 16.83 -3.69 3.55
N ILE A 297 16.02 -4.07 2.56
CA ILE A 297 14.88 -3.32 2.06
C ILE A 297 13.63 -4.03 2.54
N ILE A 298 12.73 -3.31 3.21
CA ILE A 298 11.49 -3.85 3.74
C ILE A 298 10.35 -3.10 3.06
N THR A 299 9.46 -3.83 2.41
CA THR A 299 8.32 -3.25 1.69
C THR A 299 7.11 -4.16 1.75
N THR A 300 6.04 -3.79 1.08
CA THR A 300 4.80 -4.58 1.05
C THR A 300 4.41 -4.98 -0.37
N ASN A 301 3.44 -5.89 -0.47
CA ASN A 301 2.85 -6.29 -1.74
C ASN A 301 1.60 -5.45 -2.13
N THR A 302 1.47 -4.22 -1.61
CA THR A 302 0.47 -3.25 -2.09
C THR A 302 0.61 -2.95 -3.56
N PHE A 303 1.82 -3.10 -4.07
CA PHE A 303 2.19 -2.99 -5.47
C PHE A 303 2.88 -4.30 -5.90
N PRO A 304 2.48 -4.94 -7.00
CA PRO A 304 3.12 -6.17 -7.44
C PRO A 304 4.57 -5.90 -7.86
N ILE A 305 5.49 -6.65 -7.28
CA ILE A 305 6.92 -6.52 -7.57
C ILE A 305 7.32 -7.69 -8.48
N PRO A 306 7.64 -7.44 -9.76
CA PRO A 306 8.14 -8.45 -10.67
C PRO A 306 9.41 -9.13 -10.16
N GLN A 307 9.64 -10.39 -10.51
CA GLN A 307 10.75 -11.17 -10.00
C GLN A 307 12.12 -10.56 -10.31
N ASP A 308 12.26 -9.95 -11.49
CA ASP A 308 13.48 -9.25 -11.93
C ASP A 308 13.79 -7.97 -11.15
N LYS A 309 12.80 -7.44 -10.39
CA LYS A 309 12.96 -6.29 -9.51
C LYS A 309 13.12 -6.65 -8.03
N ARG A 310 13.07 -7.92 -7.69
CA ARG A 310 13.27 -8.39 -6.31
C ARG A 310 14.76 -8.50 -6.02
N LEU A 311 15.26 -7.61 -5.16
CA LEU A 311 16.64 -7.66 -4.71
C LEU A 311 16.85 -8.78 -3.67
N PRO A 312 18.04 -9.40 -3.58
CA PRO A 312 18.32 -10.48 -2.63
C PRO A 312 18.13 -10.08 -1.16
N ASN A 313 18.30 -8.80 -0.83
CA ASN A 313 18.13 -8.22 0.50
C ASN A 313 16.76 -7.54 0.66
N MET A 314 15.78 -7.85 -0.19
CA MET A 314 14.42 -7.28 -0.13
C MET A 314 13.46 -8.26 0.54
N THR A 315 12.81 -7.80 1.61
CA THR A 315 11.70 -8.49 2.28
C THR A 315 10.39 -7.83 1.87
N VAL A 316 9.46 -8.63 1.36
CA VAL A 316 8.12 -8.19 0.95
C VAL A 316 7.09 -8.75 1.91
N LEU A 317 6.45 -7.89 2.68
CA LEU A 317 5.40 -8.26 3.64
C LEU A 317 4.03 -8.23 2.97
N SER A 318 3.21 -9.27 3.20
CA SER A 318 1.87 -9.32 2.62
C SER A 318 0.89 -8.47 3.41
N VAL A 319 0.16 -7.59 2.72
CA VAL A 319 -0.97 -6.83 3.28
C VAL A 319 -2.30 -7.60 3.21
N ALA A 320 -2.30 -8.84 2.71
CA ALA A 320 -3.52 -9.64 2.62
C ALA A 320 -4.20 -9.87 3.97
N PRO A 321 -3.50 -10.16 5.08
CA PRO A 321 -4.15 -10.29 6.38
C PRO A 321 -4.82 -9.00 6.86
N LEU A 322 -4.19 -7.84 6.64
CA LEU A 322 -4.75 -6.54 6.97
C LEU A 322 -6.02 -6.28 6.17
N LEU A 323 -5.96 -6.42 4.84
CA LEU A 323 -7.09 -6.20 3.95
C LEU A 323 -8.22 -7.22 4.21
N GLY A 324 -7.88 -8.48 4.41
CA GLY A 324 -8.86 -9.54 4.72
C GLY A 324 -9.62 -9.27 6.02
N GLU A 325 -8.92 -8.80 7.08
CA GLU A 325 -9.57 -8.42 8.34
C GLU A 325 -10.50 -7.21 8.18
N VAL A 326 -10.07 -6.19 7.42
CA VAL A 326 -10.92 -5.02 7.13
C VAL A 326 -12.16 -5.42 6.33
N ILE A 327 -12.00 -6.26 5.31
CA ILE A 327 -13.12 -6.80 4.51
C ILE A 327 -14.10 -7.55 5.41
N ARG A 328 -13.61 -8.43 6.28
CA ARG A 328 -14.44 -9.18 7.21
C ARG A 328 -15.23 -8.28 8.16
N ARG A 329 -14.55 -7.30 8.79
CA ARG A 329 -15.22 -6.34 9.70
C ARG A 329 -16.23 -5.46 8.95
N ALA A 330 -15.89 -4.97 7.76
CA ALA A 330 -16.79 -4.17 6.94
C ALA A 330 -18.05 -4.96 6.52
N HIS A 331 -17.90 -6.25 6.22
CA HIS A 331 -19.02 -7.15 5.91
C HIS A 331 -19.90 -7.41 7.14
N GLU A 332 -19.29 -7.63 8.29
CA GLU A 332 -19.97 -7.91 9.56
C GLU A 332 -20.54 -6.65 10.25
N GLY A 333 -20.33 -5.46 9.67
CA GLY A 333 -20.75 -4.19 10.29
C GLY A 333 -19.97 -3.84 11.56
N ARG A 334 -18.75 -4.37 11.71
CA ARG A 334 -17.86 -4.11 12.86
C ARG A 334 -16.96 -2.92 12.60
N SER A 335 -16.53 -2.28 13.69
CA SER A 335 -15.56 -1.17 13.60
C SER A 335 -14.22 -1.62 13.00
N VAL A 336 -13.71 -0.84 12.09
CA VAL A 336 -12.35 -0.98 11.51
C VAL A 336 -11.36 0.04 12.12
N GLY A 337 -11.86 0.93 13.01
CA GLY A 337 -11.10 2.05 13.55
C GLY A 337 -9.80 1.68 14.26
N GLU A 338 -9.75 0.51 14.91
CA GLU A 338 -8.55 0.00 15.59
C GLU A 338 -7.38 -0.32 14.64
N LEU A 339 -7.68 -0.48 13.34
CA LEU A 339 -6.71 -0.81 12.30
C LEU A 339 -6.14 0.45 11.61
N PHE A 340 -6.60 1.66 11.98
CA PHE A 340 -6.17 2.94 11.40
C PHE A 340 -5.19 3.73 12.29
N ASN A 341 -5.04 3.37 13.56
CA ASN A 341 -4.22 4.13 14.49
C ASN A 341 -2.73 3.88 14.23
N GLU A 342 -2.01 4.94 13.83
CA GLU A 342 -0.53 5.01 13.81
C GLU A 342 0.01 5.48 15.16
#